data_9e6a5c0b0a6741aa5847d323703ce333
#
_entry.id   9e6a5c0b0a6741aa5847d323703ce333
#
_cell.length_a   1.000
_cell.length_b   1.000
_cell.length_c   1.000
_cell.angle_alpha   90.00
_cell.angle_beta   90.00
_cell.angle_gamma   90.00
#
_symmetry.space_group_name_H-M   'P 1'
#
loop_
_entity.id
_entity.type
_entity.pdbx_description
1 polymer ?
#
loop_
_entity_poly.entity_id
_entity_poly.type
_entity_poly.pdbx_seq_one_letter_code
_entity_poly.pdbx_strand_id
1 'polypeptide(L)'
;MIRTTYIYGEVTVAFRRVALSLIPLGALGTITLLNNLYIIGRVVQKTRGRAAARVFPWPLRASEDNLWERGRMAEETAATEDKRITRSKCALKDALVELIEERGLANFNASDLCSRANLNRGTLYNNFGDKDGLLAALEDDVMRDLEAFQAQMQRLELRDVLRYRVSKKPMPFLVSLFDHLREQGSFLHAVMGPKGDPSFGPRVRDAVCTEIIQTILHERYRNDPAPFVQYYVAFYASAYLGVITHWVETGMKESSQDMAQIALRLFFIKPGDPIKL
;
A
#
# COMPACT_ATOMS: atom_id res chain seq x y z
N MET A 1 -22.08 18.60 51.67
CA MET A 1 -20.70 19.00 51.34
C MET A 1 -19.69 17.84 51.26
N ILE A 2 -20.01 16.66 51.80
CA ILE A 2 -19.06 15.52 51.90
C ILE A 2 -19.06 14.61 50.67
N ARG A 3 -20.10 14.55 49.88
CA ARG A 3 -20.17 13.70 48.65
C ARG A 3 -19.35 14.22 47.43
N THR A 4 -19.07 15.50 47.40
CA THR A 4 -18.33 16.10 46.23
C THR A 4 -16.82 15.91 46.33
N THR A 5 -16.28 15.80 47.52
CA THR A 5 -14.84 15.64 47.75
C THR A 5 -14.36 14.23 47.43
N TYR A 6 -15.22 13.21 47.61
CA TYR A 6 -14.88 11.81 47.35
C TYR A 6 -14.75 11.49 45.86
N ILE A 7 -15.59 12.12 45.03
CA ILE A 7 -15.58 11.93 43.57
C ILE A 7 -14.30 12.55 42.96
N TYR A 8 -13.76 13.62 43.53
CA TYR A 8 -12.51 14.25 43.04
C TYR A 8 -11.25 13.43 43.37
N GLY A 9 -11.24 12.70 44.49
CA GLY A 9 -10.13 11.83 44.85
C GLY A 9 -9.98 10.63 43.90
N GLU A 10 -11.09 9.99 43.53
CA GLU A 10 -11.08 8.82 42.63
C GLU A 10 -10.71 9.20 41.19
N VAL A 11 -11.16 10.35 40.69
CA VAL A 11 -10.79 10.83 39.34
C VAL A 11 -9.30 11.14 39.28
N THR A 12 -8.70 11.74 40.31
CA THR A 12 -7.27 12.07 40.35
C THR A 12 -6.40 10.81 40.44
N VAL A 13 -6.83 9.79 41.16
CA VAL A 13 -6.14 8.50 41.30
C VAL A 13 -6.27 7.70 39.98
N ALA A 14 -7.43 7.72 39.31
CA ALA A 14 -7.62 7.11 38.02
C ALA A 14 -6.75 7.77 36.92
N PHE A 15 -6.62 9.09 36.90
CA PHE A 15 -5.73 9.84 36.01
C PHE A 15 -4.26 9.47 36.19
N ARG A 16 -3.82 9.32 37.45
CA ARG A 16 -2.43 8.93 37.75
C ARG A 16 -2.10 7.49 37.38
N ARG A 17 -3.08 6.57 37.51
CA ARG A 17 -2.95 5.18 37.06
C ARG A 17 -2.91 5.02 35.56
N VAL A 18 -3.74 5.77 34.82
CA VAL A 18 -3.75 5.75 33.35
C VAL A 18 -2.49 6.36 32.77
N ALA A 19 -1.96 7.45 33.35
CA ALA A 19 -0.71 8.07 32.89
C ALA A 19 0.53 7.18 33.09
N LEU A 20 0.57 6.37 34.15
CA LEU A 20 1.71 5.47 34.45
C LEU A 20 1.66 4.14 33.67
N SER A 21 0.51 3.73 33.13
CA SER A 21 0.38 2.49 32.32
C SER A 21 0.67 2.71 30.82
N LEU A 22 0.92 3.95 30.36
CA LEU A 22 1.08 4.31 28.95
C LEU A 22 2.53 4.59 28.52
N ILE A 23 3.51 4.30 29.40
CA ILE A 23 4.92 4.48 29.11
C ILE A 23 5.47 3.68 27.91
N PRO A 24 4.85 2.57 27.43
CA PRO A 24 5.36 1.85 26.25
C PRO A 24 4.76 2.25 24.91
N LEU A 25 3.83 3.23 24.85
CA LEU A 25 3.26 3.68 23.59
C LEU A 25 4.12 4.81 22.99
N GLY A 26 4.61 4.59 21.76
CA GLY A 26 5.45 5.55 21.05
C GLY A 26 4.84 6.96 20.96
N ALA A 27 5.65 7.97 20.69
CA ALA A 27 5.33 9.40 20.77
C ALA A 27 4.01 9.83 20.11
N LEU A 28 3.57 9.18 19.04
CA LEU A 28 2.32 9.45 18.34
C LEU A 28 1.06 9.05 19.14
N GLY A 29 1.11 7.93 19.86
CA GLY A 29 0.00 7.48 20.71
C GLY A 29 -0.22 8.39 21.92
N THR A 30 0.85 8.95 22.47
CA THR A 30 0.81 9.86 23.62
C THR A 30 0.21 11.21 23.25
N ILE A 31 0.51 11.75 22.07
CA ILE A 31 -0.01 13.05 21.59
C ILE A 31 -1.52 12.96 21.33
N THR A 32 -2.01 11.87 20.71
CA THR A 32 -3.45 11.68 20.43
C THR A 32 -4.27 11.55 21.73
N LEU A 33 -3.72 10.89 22.74
CA LEU A 33 -4.37 10.74 24.05
C LEU A 33 -4.38 12.06 24.84
N LEU A 34 -3.32 12.83 24.80
CA LEU A 34 -3.26 14.15 25.42
C LEU A 34 -4.23 15.13 24.74
N ASN A 35 -4.39 15.05 23.41
CA ASN A 35 -5.38 15.84 22.67
C ASN A 35 -6.82 15.48 23.06
N ASN A 36 -7.15 14.22 23.18
CA ASN A 36 -8.49 13.78 23.60
C ASN A 36 -8.79 14.18 25.05
N LEU A 37 -7.81 14.09 25.96
CA LEU A 37 -7.95 14.51 27.35
C LEU A 37 -8.13 16.04 27.49
N TYR A 38 -7.47 16.81 26.62
CA TYR A 38 -7.63 18.28 26.56
C TYR A 38 -9.03 18.68 26.06
N ILE A 39 -9.54 18.03 25.02
CA ILE A 39 -10.91 18.26 24.50
C ILE A 39 -11.94 17.97 25.58
N ILE A 40 -11.80 16.87 26.31
CA ILE A 40 -12.68 16.51 27.44
C ILE A 40 -12.58 17.57 28.56
N GLY A 41 -11.39 18.04 28.89
CA GLY A 41 -11.18 19.10 29.88
C GLY A 41 -11.86 20.42 29.48
N ARG A 42 -11.82 20.81 28.21
CA ARG A 42 -12.46 22.03 27.68
C ARG A 42 -13.98 21.93 27.63
N VAL A 43 -14.52 20.76 27.34
CA VAL A 43 -15.97 20.51 27.38
C VAL A 43 -16.50 20.59 28.81
N VAL A 44 -15.77 20.04 29.78
CA VAL A 44 -16.12 20.11 31.21
C VAL A 44 -16.04 21.56 31.72
N GLN A 45 -15.07 22.37 31.27
CA GLN A 45 -15.01 23.81 31.63
C GLN A 45 -16.14 24.63 31.01
N LYS A 46 -16.58 24.31 29.80
CA LYS A 46 -17.66 25.05 29.11
C LYS A 46 -19.05 24.77 29.71
N THR A 47 -19.21 23.61 30.35
CA THR A 47 -20.51 23.20 30.96
C THR A 47 -20.66 23.63 32.40
N ARG A 48 -19.61 24.09 33.08
CA ARG A 48 -19.65 24.57 34.48
C ARG A 48 -19.20 26.03 34.56
N GLY A 49 -20.15 26.94 34.64
CA GLY A 49 -19.94 28.38 34.69
C GLY A 49 -18.83 28.88 35.66
N ARG A 50 -18.53 30.15 35.60
CA ARG A 50 -17.41 30.93 36.19
C ARG A 50 -17.00 30.65 37.66
N ALA A 51 -17.68 29.76 38.37
CA ALA A 51 -17.39 29.42 39.79
C ALA A 51 -16.21 28.46 39.97
N ALA A 52 -15.80 27.69 38.93
CA ALA A 52 -14.74 26.69 39.03
C ALA A 52 -13.29 27.27 38.80
N ALA A 53 -13.18 28.50 38.34
CA ALA A 53 -11.90 29.09 37.97
C ALA A 53 -11.01 29.51 39.18
N ARG A 54 -11.51 29.44 40.42
CA ARG A 54 -10.74 29.87 41.61
C ARG A 54 -10.00 28.76 42.38
N VAL A 55 -10.15 27.53 41.96
CA VAL A 55 -9.66 26.37 42.76
C VAL A 55 -8.37 25.74 42.24
N PHE A 56 -7.91 26.10 41.04
CA PHE A 56 -6.65 25.61 40.49
C PHE A 56 -5.78 26.76 39.99
N PRO A 57 -4.77 27.19 40.74
CA PRO A 57 -3.71 28.02 40.18
C PRO A 57 -2.79 27.13 39.35
N TRP A 58 -3.06 27.05 38.05
CA TRP A 58 -2.17 26.38 37.08
C TRP A 58 -1.10 27.41 36.64
N PRO A 59 0.18 27.18 36.94
CA PRO A 59 1.21 28.18 36.66
C PRO A 59 1.80 28.10 35.25
N LEU A 60 0.96 27.88 34.21
CA LEU A 60 1.48 27.69 32.84
C LEU A 60 0.81 28.63 31.81
N ARG A 61 0.85 29.95 32.06
CA ARG A 61 0.33 30.91 31.07
C ARG A 61 1.34 31.34 29.99
N ALA A 62 2.59 30.89 30.07
CA ALA A 62 3.65 31.32 29.14
C ALA A 62 4.24 30.24 28.24
N SER A 63 3.86 28.93 28.39
CA SER A 63 4.44 27.83 27.62
C SER A 63 3.45 27.08 26.74
N GLU A 64 2.13 27.27 26.92
CA GLU A 64 1.11 26.50 26.19
C GLU A 64 1.03 26.93 24.72
N ASP A 65 1.08 28.21 24.42
CA ASP A 65 1.04 28.72 23.04
C ASP A 65 2.24 28.21 22.23
N ASN A 66 3.41 28.11 22.87
CA ASN A 66 4.62 27.60 22.24
C ASN A 66 4.59 26.05 21.96
N LEU A 67 3.89 25.28 22.76
CA LEU A 67 3.79 23.84 22.55
C LEU A 67 2.85 23.48 21.38
N TRP A 68 1.75 24.21 21.24
CA TRP A 68 0.82 24.05 20.12
C TRP A 68 1.41 24.53 18.80
N GLU A 69 2.11 25.65 18.82
CA GLU A 69 2.81 26.13 17.64
C GLU A 69 3.92 25.17 17.22
N ARG A 70 4.70 24.64 18.17
CA ARG A 70 5.73 23.62 17.88
C ARG A 70 5.15 22.33 17.36
N GLY A 71 4.02 21.85 17.91
CA GLY A 71 3.32 20.66 17.43
C GLY A 71 2.81 20.85 16.00
N ARG A 72 2.14 21.96 15.73
CA ARG A 72 1.63 22.30 14.40
C ARG A 72 2.75 22.51 13.38
N MET A 73 3.82 23.20 13.75
CA MET A 73 5.00 23.39 12.90
C MET A 73 5.70 22.05 12.63
N ALA A 74 5.75 21.12 13.59
CA ALA A 74 6.30 19.78 13.40
C ALA A 74 5.45 18.94 12.43
N GLU A 75 4.12 18.97 12.55
CA GLU A 75 3.19 18.30 11.63
C GLU A 75 3.27 18.90 10.22
N GLU A 76 3.33 20.21 10.10
CA GLU A 76 3.46 20.91 8.81
C GLU A 76 4.82 20.65 8.15
N THR A 77 5.88 20.57 8.95
CA THR A 77 7.22 20.20 8.47
C THR A 77 7.26 18.75 8.02
N ALA A 78 6.69 17.82 8.78
CA ALA A 78 6.60 16.41 8.40
C ALA A 78 5.79 16.22 7.11
N ALA A 79 4.61 16.86 6.99
CA ALA A 79 3.79 16.81 5.78
C ALA A 79 4.50 17.41 4.55
N THR A 80 5.34 18.40 4.75
CA THR A 80 6.13 19.04 3.67
C THR A 80 7.29 18.12 3.25
N GLU A 81 7.96 17.49 4.20
CA GLU A 81 9.03 16.51 3.95
C GLU A 81 8.50 15.28 3.21
N ASP A 82 7.34 14.73 3.63
CA ASP A 82 6.69 13.61 2.95
C ASP A 82 6.36 13.95 1.49
N LYS A 83 5.84 15.15 1.22
CA LYS A 83 5.58 15.62 -0.16
C LYS A 83 6.86 15.75 -0.98
N ARG A 84 7.95 16.21 -0.36
CA ARG A 84 9.25 16.33 -1.02
C ARG A 84 9.84 14.97 -1.35
N ILE A 85 9.77 14.01 -0.42
CA ILE A 85 10.22 12.64 -0.63
C ILE A 85 9.42 11.97 -1.76
N THR A 86 8.09 12.10 -1.71
CA THR A 86 7.20 11.54 -2.75
C THR A 86 7.52 12.12 -4.13
N ARG A 87 7.71 13.43 -4.25
CA ARG A 87 8.09 14.08 -5.52
C ARG A 87 9.44 13.59 -6.03
N SER A 88 10.42 13.47 -5.13
CA SER A 88 11.74 12.95 -5.47
C SER A 88 11.67 11.48 -5.91
N LYS A 89 10.84 10.66 -5.24
CA LYS A 89 10.61 9.26 -5.62
C LYS A 89 10.01 9.14 -7.02
N CYS A 90 9.02 9.97 -7.35
CA CYS A 90 8.43 10.00 -8.70
C CYS A 90 9.48 10.37 -9.76
N ALA A 91 10.25 11.43 -9.55
CA ALA A 91 11.28 11.84 -10.50
C ALA A 91 12.39 10.79 -10.70
N LEU A 92 12.78 10.09 -9.61
CA LEU A 92 13.73 8.97 -9.69
C LEU A 92 13.13 7.76 -10.39
N LYS A 93 11.85 7.46 -10.19
CA LYS A 93 11.13 6.39 -10.90
C LYS A 93 11.11 6.65 -12.41
N ASP A 94 10.73 7.86 -12.82
CA ASP A 94 10.67 8.22 -14.24
C ASP A 94 12.06 8.10 -14.89
N ALA A 95 13.11 8.63 -14.24
CA ALA A 95 14.48 8.53 -14.69
C ALA A 95 14.99 7.08 -14.74
N LEU A 96 14.59 6.23 -13.79
CA LEU A 96 14.93 4.81 -13.76
C LEU A 96 14.31 4.07 -14.95
N VAL A 97 13.02 4.31 -15.22
CA VAL A 97 12.30 3.73 -16.37
C VAL A 97 13.00 4.10 -17.68
N GLU A 98 13.27 5.40 -17.91
CA GLU A 98 13.95 5.86 -19.11
C GLU A 98 15.32 5.21 -19.29
N LEU A 99 16.13 5.13 -18.23
CA LEU A 99 17.47 4.54 -18.30
C LEU A 99 17.44 3.03 -18.54
N ILE A 100 16.48 2.30 -17.97
CA ILE A 100 16.30 0.87 -18.25
C ILE A 100 15.94 0.69 -19.72
N GLU A 101 15.01 1.46 -20.26
CA GLU A 101 14.59 1.37 -21.68
C GLU A 101 15.75 1.70 -22.63
N GLU A 102 16.51 2.75 -22.34
CA GLU A 102 17.63 3.16 -23.18
C GLU A 102 18.81 2.16 -23.14
N ARG A 103 19.25 1.81 -21.92
CA ARG A 103 20.55 1.17 -21.70
C ARG A 103 20.46 -0.21 -21.05
N GLY A 104 19.34 -0.53 -20.39
CA GLY A 104 19.18 -1.69 -19.54
C GLY A 104 19.68 -1.46 -18.11
N LEU A 105 19.06 -2.16 -17.15
CA LEU A 105 19.27 -2.01 -15.72
C LEU A 105 20.74 -2.13 -15.28
N ALA A 106 21.50 -3.00 -15.92
CA ALA A 106 22.91 -3.23 -15.61
C ALA A 106 23.87 -2.13 -16.10
N ASN A 107 23.43 -1.26 -17.03
CA ASN A 107 24.32 -0.40 -17.80
C ASN A 107 24.31 1.08 -17.42
N PHE A 108 23.82 1.41 -16.23
CA PHE A 108 23.88 2.75 -15.66
C PHE A 108 24.07 2.70 -14.14
N ASN A 109 24.52 3.80 -13.58
CA ASN A 109 24.82 3.90 -12.15
C ASN A 109 23.98 4.98 -11.45
N ALA A 110 24.13 5.11 -10.13
CA ALA A 110 23.43 6.10 -9.31
C ALA A 110 23.67 7.55 -9.77
N SER A 111 24.83 7.84 -10.36
CA SER A 111 25.14 9.16 -10.90
C SER A 111 24.32 9.49 -12.13
N ASP A 112 24.22 8.54 -13.06
CA ASP A 112 23.42 8.69 -14.28
C ASP A 112 21.95 8.91 -13.91
N LEU A 113 21.45 8.12 -12.94
CA LEU A 113 20.09 8.23 -12.43
C LEU A 113 19.79 9.60 -11.82
N CYS A 114 20.66 10.08 -10.92
CA CYS A 114 20.48 11.40 -10.31
C CYS A 114 20.56 12.54 -11.31
N SER A 115 21.47 12.43 -12.30
CA SER A 115 21.60 13.40 -13.36
C SER A 115 20.36 13.46 -14.25
N ARG A 116 19.79 12.31 -14.61
CA ARG A 116 18.56 12.20 -15.39
C ARG A 116 17.36 12.75 -14.62
N ALA A 117 17.24 12.44 -13.32
CA ALA A 117 16.18 12.93 -12.44
C ALA A 117 16.34 14.40 -12.06
N ASN A 118 17.45 15.04 -12.39
CA ASN A 118 17.83 16.39 -11.93
C ASN A 118 17.78 16.52 -10.40
N LEU A 119 18.30 15.52 -9.70
CA LEU A 119 18.34 15.46 -8.24
C LEU A 119 19.78 15.31 -7.73
N ASN A 120 19.99 15.81 -6.50
CA ASN A 120 21.27 15.61 -5.82
C ASN A 120 21.43 14.13 -5.41
N ARG A 121 22.65 13.59 -5.53
CA ARG A 121 22.99 12.23 -5.08
C ARG A 121 22.63 12.01 -3.60
N GLY A 122 22.79 13.01 -2.74
CA GLY A 122 22.38 12.94 -1.34
C GLY A 122 20.89 12.60 -1.15
N THR A 123 20.02 13.04 -2.07
CA THR A 123 18.59 12.69 -2.04
C THR A 123 18.37 11.20 -2.29
N LEU A 124 19.09 10.60 -3.24
CA LEU A 124 19.01 9.16 -3.50
C LEU A 124 19.56 8.36 -2.32
N TYR A 125 20.77 8.68 -1.86
CA TYR A 125 21.43 7.95 -0.80
C TYR A 125 20.69 8.01 0.54
N ASN A 126 20.14 9.17 0.89
CA ASN A 126 19.43 9.34 2.16
C ASN A 126 18.08 8.60 2.19
N ASN A 127 17.40 8.45 1.04
CA ASN A 127 16.07 7.85 0.99
C ASN A 127 16.07 6.38 0.58
N PHE A 128 17.03 5.95 -0.26
CA PHE A 128 17.01 4.64 -0.90
C PHE A 128 18.35 3.88 -0.80
N GLY A 129 19.41 4.52 -0.32
CA GLY A 129 20.73 3.93 -0.28
C GLY A 129 21.47 4.02 -1.61
N ASP A 130 20.98 3.35 -2.64
CA ASP A 130 21.57 3.35 -3.99
C ASP A 130 20.51 3.11 -5.08
N LYS A 131 20.94 2.80 -6.30
CA LYS A 131 20.08 2.46 -7.44
C LYS A 131 19.26 1.20 -7.18
N ASP A 132 19.89 0.19 -6.61
CA ASP A 132 19.26 -1.12 -6.39
C ASP A 132 18.25 -1.02 -5.23
N GLY A 133 18.57 -0.23 -4.19
CA GLY A 133 17.63 0.10 -3.11
C GLY A 133 16.42 0.90 -3.61
N LEU A 134 16.59 1.82 -4.57
CA LEU A 134 15.46 2.49 -5.21
C LEU A 134 14.60 1.50 -6.00
N LEU A 135 15.20 0.64 -6.82
CA LEU A 135 14.48 -0.38 -7.58
C LEU A 135 13.66 -1.27 -6.63
N ALA A 136 14.30 -1.81 -5.60
CA ALA A 136 13.63 -2.64 -4.61
C ALA A 136 12.45 -1.90 -3.94
N ALA A 137 12.61 -0.63 -3.57
CA ALA A 137 11.55 0.17 -2.97
C ALA A 137 10.37 0.44 -3.94
N LEU A 138 10.62 0.56 -5.23
CA LEU A 138 9.57 0.73 -6.24
C LEU A 138 8.85 -0.59 -6.53
N GLU A 139 9.59 -1.70 -6.60
CA GLU A 139 9.01 -3.03 -6.74
C GLU A 139 8.15 -3.40 -5.52
N ASP A 140 8.63 -3.11 -4.31
CA ASP A 140 7.91 -3.36 -3.07
C ASP A 140 6.63 -2.50 -2.96
N ASP A 141 6.60 -1.29 -3.53
CA ASP A 141 5.37 -0.52 -3.63
C ASP A 141 4.33 -1.25 -4.50
N VAL A 142 4.73 -1.71 -5.70
CA VAL A 142 3.83 -2.48 -6.58
C VAL A 142 3.36 -3.76 -5.89
N MET A 143 4.26 -4.48 -5.23
CA MET A 143 3.91 -5.70 -4.51
C MET A 143 2.93 -5.45 -3.37
N ARG A 144 3.12 -4.37 -2.60
CA ARG A 144 2.23 -3.96 -1.50
C ARG A 144 0.83 -3.61 -2.01
N ASP A 145 0.76 -2.91 -3.14
CA ASP A 145 -0.51 -2.58 -3.77
C ASP A 145 -1.22 -3.86 -4.26
N LEU A 146 -0.48 -4.82 -4.81
CA LEU A 146 -1.00 -6.12 -5.21
C LEU A 146 -1.48 -6.97 -4.01
N GLU A 147 -0.80 -6.90 -2.87
CA GLU A 147 -1.24 -7.55 -1.62
C GLU A 147 -2.62 -7.04 -1.15
N ALA A 148 -2.92 -5.75 -1.39
CA ALA A 148 -4.25 -5.22 -1.08
C ALA A 148 -5.37 -5.89 -1.89
N PHE A 149 -5.07 -6.41 -3.09
CA PHE A 149 -5.99 -7.21 -3.88
C PHE A 149 -6.15 -8.64 -3.36
N GLN A 150 -5.15 -9.21 -2.67
CA GLN A 150 -5.23 -10.58 -2.13
C GLN A 150 -6.41 -10.74 -1.16
N ALA A 151 -6.66 -9.77 -0.30
CA ALA A 151 -7.80 -9.81 0.62
C ALA A 151 -9.16 -9.83 -0.09
N GLN A 152 -9.25 -9.24 -1.28
CA GLN A 152 -10.42 -9.30 -2.13
C GLN A 152 -10.50 -10.66 -2.86
N MET A 153 -9.36 -11.19 -3.32
CA MET A 153 -9.27 -12.50 -3.97
C MET A 153 -9.75 -13.63 -3.06
N GLN A 154 -9.34 -13.64 -1.80
CA GLN A 154 -9.73 -14.66 -0.82
C GLN A 154 -11.25 -14.76 -0.60
N ARG A 155 -12.01 -13.74 -0.97
CA ARG A 155 -13.48 -13.71 -0.89
C ARG A 155 -14.17 -14.23 -2.14
N LEU A 156 -13.42 -14.48 -3.23
CA LEU A 156 -13.95 -14.97 -4.48
C LEU A 156 -14.28 -16.48 -4.37
N GLU A 157 -15.44 -16.85 -4.83
CA GLU A 157 -15.84 -18.24 -4.95
C GLU A 157 -15.97 -18.65 -6.42
N LEU A 158 -15.80 -19.94 -6.70
CA LEU A 158 -15.94 -20.47 -8.07
C LEU A 158 -17.31 -20.12 -8.68
N ARG A 159 -18.37 -20.07 -7.86
CA ARG A 159 -19.71 -19.65 -8.29
C ARG A 159 -19.75 -18.22 -8.85
N ASP A 160 -18.96 -17.30 -8.27
CA ASP A 160 -18.89 -15.92 -8.72
C ASP A 160 -18.21 -15.85 -10.09
N VAL A 161 -17.11 -16.58 -10.25
CA VAL A 161 -16.38 -16.69 -11.52
C VAL A 161 -17.30 -17.26 -12.63
N LEU A 162 -18.06 -18.34 -12.32
CA LEU A 162 -19.02 -18.93 -13.25
C LEU A 162 -20.16 -17.96 -13.62
N ARG A 163 -20.66 -17.18 -12.66
CA ARG A 163 -21.69 -16.17 -12.88
C ARG A 163 -21.23 -15.11 -13.88
N TYR A 164 -20.00 -14.59 -13.74
CA TYR A 164 -19.44 -13.60 -14.66
C TYR A 164 -19.19 -14.19 -16.05
N ARG A 165 -18.75 -15.45 -16.13
CA ARG A 165 -18.61 -16.17 -17.40
C ARG A 165 -19.94 -16.23 -18.17
N VAL A 166 -21.02 -16.63 -17.50
CA VAL A 166 -22.36 -16.76 -18.12
C VAL A 166 -22.94 -15.38 -18.52
N SER A 167 -22.78 -14.39 -17.67
CA SER A 167 -23.31 -13.04 -17.94
C SER A 167 -22.52 -12.27 -19.01
N LYS A 168 -21.33 -12.74 -19.40
CA LYS A 168 -20.39 -12.06 -20.31
C LYS A 168 -20.02 -10.63 -19.86
N LYS A 169 -20.21 -10.31 -18.58
CA LYS A 169 -19.80 -9.03 -18.00
C LYS A 169 -18.38 -9.13 -17.49
N PRO A 170 -17.57 -8.06 -17.58
CA PRO A 170 -16.25 -8.04 -16.99
C PRO A 170 -16.38 -8.17 -15.46
N MET A 171 -15.51 -8.96 -14.86
CA MET A 171 -15.47 -9.16 -13.40
C MET A 171 -14.86 -7.92 -12.74
N PRO A 172 -15.56 -7.19 -11.85
CA PRO A 172 -15.10 -5.92 -11.31
C PRO A 172 -13.72 -6.00 -10.64
N PHE A 173 -13.47 -7.09 -9.92
CA PHE A 173 -12.18 -7.36 -9.30
C PHE A 173 -11.03 -7.40 -10.32
N LEU A 174 -11.21 -8.14 -11.43
CA LEU A 174 -10.20 -8.21 -12.49
C LEU A 174 -10.02 -6.86 -13.19
N VAL A 175 -11.12 -6.12 -13.40
CA VAL A 175 -11.03 -4.76 -13.97
C VAL A 175 -10.16 -3.88 -13.08
N SER A 176 -10.43 -3.85 -11.78
CA SER A 176 -9.64 -3.04 -10.83
C SER A 176 -8.17 -3.48 -10.77
N LEU A 177 -7.89 -4.78 -10.87
CA LEU A 177 -6.52 -5.29 -10.94
C LEU A 177 -5.81 -4.81 -12.21
N PHE A 178 -6.45 -4.90 -13.39
CA PHE A 178 -5.86 -4.44 -14.65
C PHE A 178 -5.77 -2.91 -14.72
N ASP A 179 -6.68 -2.16 -14.11
CA ASP A 179 -6.57 -0.71 -13.97
C ASP A 179 -5.32 -0.34 -13.16
N HIS A 180 -5.11 -1.01 -12.02
CA HIS A 180 -3.92 -0.79 -11.19
C HIS A 180 -2.62 -1.13 -11.93
N LEU A 181 -2.57 -2.28 -12.61
CA LEU A 181 -1.40 -2.65 -13.44
C LEU A 181 -1.14 -1.61 -14.54
N ARG A 182 -2.18 -1.05 -15.14
CA ARG A 182 -2.09 0.01 -16.15
C ARG A 182 -1.51 1.32 -15.58
N GLU A 183 -1.88 1.71 -14.37
CA GLU A 183 -1.32 2.88 -13.69
C GLU A 183 0.20 2.77 -13.47
N GLN A 184 0.70 1.54 -13.30
CA GLN A 184 2.13 1.24 -13.18
C GLN A 184 2.78 0.88 -14.53
N GLY A 185 2.10 1.07 -15.64
CA GLY A 185 2.43 0.49 -16.95
C GLY A 185 3.84 0.74 -17.43
N SER A 186 4.32 1.99 -17.38
CA SER A 186 5.70 2.32 -17.81
C SER A 186 6.76 1.63 -16.95
N PHE A 187 6.55 1.57 -15.64
CA PHE A 187 7.45 0.88 -14.71
C PHE A 187 7.45 -0.63 -14.96
N LEU A 188 6.27 -1.23 -15.09
CA LEU A 188 6.15 -2.67 -15.38
C LEU A 188 6.79 -3.03 -16.71
N HIS A 189 6.60 -2.21 -17.76
CA HIS A 189 7.22 -2.43 -19.07
C HIS A 189 8.75 -2.43 -18.98
N ALA A 190 9.32 -1.44 -18.29
CA ALA A 190 10.77 -1.34 -18.15
C ALA A 190 11.34 -2.50 -17.31
N VAL A 191 10.71 -2.80 -16.15
CA VAL A 191 11.29 -3.74 -15.18
C VAL A 191 11.04 -5.19 -15.56
N MET A 192 9.85 -5.54 -16.11
CA MET A 192 9.54 -6.90 -16.57
C MET A 192 10.07 -7.19 -17.98
N GLY A 193 10.50 -6.16 -18.72
CA GLY A 193 11.05 -6.30 -20.05
C GLY A 193 12.44 -6.95 -20.05
N PRO A 194 12.99 -7.26 -21.25
CA PRO A 194 14.24 -8.00 -21.40
C PRO A 194 15.48 -7.26 -20.88
N LYS A 195 15.38 -5.96 -20.63
CA LYS A 195 16.45 -5.12 -20.10
C LYS A 195 16.30 -4.81 -18.60
N GLY A 196 15.21 -5.28 -17.97
CA GLY A 196 14.82 -4.99 -16.58
C GLY A 196 15.36 -6.00 -15.57
N ASP A 197 14.57 -6.27 -14.53
CA ASP A 197 14.88 -7.27 -13.48
C ASP A 197 14.17 -8.60 -13.76
N PRO A 198 14.91 -9.67 -14.10
CA PRO A 198 14.33 -10.97 -14.36
C PRO A 198 13.68 -11.62 -13.13
N SER A 199 13.97 -11.13 -11.93
CA SER A 199 13.39 -11.68 -10.68
C SER A 199 11.99 -11.13 -10.38
N PHE A 200 11.64 -9.97 -10.92
CA PHE A 200 10.37 -9.31 -10.59
C PHE A 200 9.14 -10.03 -11.13
N GLY A 201 9.20 -10.52 -12.38
CA GLY A 201 8.12 -11.31 -12.98
C GLY A 201 7.71 -12.53 -12.14
N PRO A 202 8.64 -13.39 -11.70
CA PRO A 202 8.35 -14.48 -10.76
C PRO A 202 7.69 -14.02 -9.45
N ARG A 203 8.11 -12.90 -8.86
CA ARG A 203 7.49 -12.33 -7.65
C ARG A 203 6.02 -11.96 -7.90
N VAL A 204 5.73 -11.29 -9.02
CA VAL A 204 4.35 -10.94 -9.43
C VAL A 204 3.51 -12.20 -9.66
N ARG A 205 4.06 -13.23 -10.32
CA ARG A 205 3.39 -14.52 -10.52
C ARG A 205 2.96 -15.12 -9.19
N ASP A 206 3.87 -15.20 -8.24
CA ASP A 206 3.63 -15.86 -6.96
C ASP A 206 2.63 -15.07 -6.10
N ALA A 207 2.72 -13.75 -6.09
CA ALA A 207 1.83 -12.91 -5.31
C ALA A 207 0.40 -12.79 -5.88
N VAL A 208 0.25 -12.79 -7.20
CA VAL A 208 -1.05 -12.52 -7.86
C VAL A 208 -1.61 -13.79 -8.50
N CYS A 209 -0.85 -14.37 -9.43
CA CYS A 209 -1.39 -15.45 -10.27
C CYS A 209 -1.57 -16.74 -9.47
N THR A 210 -0.62 -17.07 -8.60
CA THR A 210 -0.71 -18.29 -7.77
C THR A 210 -1.90 -18.21 -6.82
N GLU A 211 -2.07 -17.08 -6.13
CA GLU A 211 -3.18 -16.87 -5.20
C GLU A 211 -4.55 -16.90 -5.89
N ILE A 212 -4.67 -16.28 -7.08
CA ILE A 212 -5.91 -16.36 -7.87
C ILE A 212 -6.24 -17.82 -8.20
N ILE A 213 -5.27 -18.58 -8.69
CA ILE A 213 -5.51 -19.97 -9.10
C ILE A 213 -5.86 -20.83 -7.89
N GLN A 214 -5.16 -20.68 -6.78
CA GLN A 214 -5.47 -21.41 -5.55
C GLN A 214 -6.85 -21.06 -4.99
N THR A 215 -7.26 -19.82 -5.07
CA THR A 215 -8.58 -19.35 -4.60
C THR A 215 -9.73 -19.95 -5.43
N ILE A 216 -9.53 -20.07 -6.74
CA ILE A 216 -10.54 -20.61 -7.66
C ILE A 216 -10.57 -22.14 -7.64
N LEU A 217 -9.50 -22.81 -7.20
CA LEU A 217 -9.49 -24.24 -7.02
C LEU A 217 -10.58 -24.68 -6.05
N HIS A 218 -11.23 -25.80 -6.39
CA HIS A 218 -12.21 -26.42 -5.49
C HIS A 218 -11.56 -26.65 -4.13
N GLU A 219 -12.29 -26.36 -3.07
CA GLU A 219 -11.82 -26.39 -1.67
C GLU A 219 -11.07 -27.69 -1.32
N ARG A 220 -11.52 -28.82 -1.87
CA ARG A 220 -10.87 -30.14 -1.75
C ARG A 220 -9.40 -30.14 -2.20
N TYR A 221 -9.05 -29.35 -3.20
CA TYR A 221 -7.72 -29.36 -3.81
C TYR A 221 -6.82 -28.21 -3.35
N ARG A 222 -7.33 -27.22 -2.61
CA ARG A 222 -6.55 -26.04 -2.19
C ARG A 222 -5.28 -26.39 -1.42
N ASN A 223 -5.40 -27.36 -0.52
CA ASN A 223 -4.31 -27.80 0.34
C ASN A 223 -3.83 -29.22 -0.01
N ASP A 224 -4.17 -29.72 -1.18
CA ASP A 224 -3.77 -31.05 -1.62
C ASP A 224 -2.29 -31.03 -2.02
N PRO A 225 -1.39 -31.76 -1.33
CA PRO A 225 0.03 -31.83 -1.66
C PRO A 225 0.31 -32.68 -2.90
N ALA A 226 -0.72 -33.25 -3.54
CA ALA A 226 -0.55 -34.10 -4.71
C ALA A 226 0.27 -33.39 -5.81
N PRO A 227 1.27 -34.02 -6.39
CA PRO A 227 2.12 -33.39 -7.41
C PRO A 227 1.33 -32.79 -8.57
N PHE A 228 0.24 -33.42 -8.99
CA PHE A 228 -0.62 -32.86 -10.03
C PHE A 228 -1.18 -31.50 -9.71
N VAL A 229 -1.62 -31.25 -8.46
CA VAL A 229 -2.18 -29.96 -8.05
C VAL A 229 -1.11 -28.88 -8.08
N GLN A 230 0.10 -29.18 -7.63
CA GLN A 230 1.24 -28.25 -7.67
C GLN A 230 1.58 -27.84 -9.10
N TYR A 231 1.67 -28.81 -10.03
CA TYR A 231 1.92 -28.52 -11.44
C TYR A 231 0.75 -27.77 -12.11
N TYR A 232 -0.49 -28.08 -11.73
CA TYR A 232 -1.67 -27.37 -12.21
C TYR A 232 -1.61 -25.89 -11.83
N VAL A 233 -1.33 -25.58 -10.56
CA VAL A 233 -1.19 -24.19 -10.07
C VAL A 233 -0.04 -23.50 -10.79
N ALA A 234 1.13 -24.11 -10.86
CA ALA A 234 2.31 -23.56 -11.53
C ALA A 234 2.05 -23.27 -13.02
N PHE A 235 1.36 -24.18 -13.72
CA PHE A 235 1.01 -23.99 -15.13
C PHE A 235 0.10 -22.79 -15.34
N TYR A 236 -1.01 -22.72 -14.62
CA TYR A 236 -1.95 -21.60 -14.79
C TYR A 236 -1.37 -20.27 -14.30
N ALA A 237 -0.66 -20.25 -13.19
CA ALA A 237 0.00 -19.04 -12.70
C ALA A 237 1.01 -18.50 -13.72
N SER A 238 1.81 -19.37 -14.33
CA SER A 238 2.77 -18.98 -15.37
C SER A 238 2.06 -18.51 -16.66
N ALA A 239 0.96 -19.16 -17.04
CA ALA A 239 0.16 -18.73 -18.18
C ALA A 239 -0.42 -17.32 -17.98
N TYR A 240 -0.96 -17.03 -16.80
CA TYR A 240 -1.47 -15.69 -16.48
C TYR A 240 -0.37 -14.62 -16.40
N LEU A 241 0.80 -14.94 -15.84
CA LEU A 241 1.94 -14.05 -15.92
C LEU A 241 2.28 -13.74 -17.39
N GLY A 242 2.31 -14.77 -18.26
CA GLY A 242 2.53 -14.59 -19.69
C GLY A 242 1.52 -13.67 -20.36
N VAL A 243 0.25 -13.74 -19.98
CA VAL A 243 -0.80 -12.82 -20.48
C VAL A 243 -0.53 -11.39 -20.04
N ILE A 244 -0.19 -11.19 -18.76
CA ILE A 244 0.14 -9.85 -18.23
C ILE A 244 1.39 -9.30 -18.93
N THR A 245 2.45 -10.08 -19.02
CA THR A 245 3.69 -9.68 -19.68
C THR A 245 3.44 -9.29 -21.14
N HIS A 246 2.72 -10.11 -21.90
CA HIS A 246 2.39 -9.81 -23.29
C HIS A 246 1.59 -8.50 -23.42
N TRP A 247 0.60 -8.30 -22.56
CA TRP A 247 -0.19 -7.06 -22.56
C TRP A 247 0.66 -5.83 -22.27
N VAL A 248 1.57 -5.92 -21.29
CA VAL A 248 2.54 -4.85 -20.95
C VAL A 248 3.47 -4.57 -22.13
N GLU A 249 4.09 -5.60 -22.71
CA GLU A 249 5.03 -5.49 -23.85
C GLU A 249 4.37 -4.91 -25.10
N THR A 250 3.10 -5.19 -25.34
CA THR A 250 2.35 -4.64 -26.48
C THR A 250 1.80 -3.24 -26.25
N GLY A 251 2.14 -2.61 -25.11
CA GLY A 251 1.77 -1.24 -24.78
C GLY A 251 0.35 -1.10 -24.22
N MET A 252 -0.19 -2.16 -23.61
CA MET A 252 -1.48 -2.17 -22.90
C MET A 252 -2.64 -1.63 -23.74
N LYS A 253 -2.71 -2.06 -24.99
CA LYS A 253 -3.69 -1.57 -25.98
C LYS A 253 -5.13 -1.91 -25.60
N GLU A 254 -5.36 -3.11 -25.10
CA GLU A 254 -6.69 -3.56 -24.68
C GLU A 254 -7.08 -2.85 -23.39
N SER A 255 -8.35 -2.46 -23.26
CA SER A 255 -8.87 -1.86 -22.05
C SER A 255 -8.83 -2.83 -20.86
N SER A 256 -8.85 -2.33 -19.63
CA SER A 256 -8.90 -3.17 -18.43
C SER A 256 -10.15 -4.07 -18.40
N GLN A 257 -11.26 -3.59 -18.97
CA GLN A 257 -12.47 -4.39 -19.13
C GLN A 257 -12.26 -5.55 -20.12
N ASP A 258 -11.60 -5.28 -21.24
CA ASP A 258 -11.29 -6.31 -22.23
C ASP A 258 -10.32 -7.34 -21.65
N MET A 259 -9.28 -6.89 -20.95
CA MET A 259 -8.32 -7.77 -20.29
C MET A 259 -8.98 -8.63 -19.21
N ALA A 260 -9.92 -8.08 -18.43
CA ALA A 260 -10.69 -8.85 -17.47
C ALA A 260 -11.53 -9.94 -18.14
N GLN A 261 -12.12 -9.68 -19.31
CA GLN A 261 -12.85 -10.67 -20.10
C GLN A 261 -11.92 -11.71 -20.73
N ILE A 262 -10.77 -11.29 -21.26
CA ILE A 262 -9.75 -12.18 -21.81
C ILE A 262 -9.26 -13.15 -20.72
N ALA A 263 -8.87 -12.65 -19.57
CA ALA A 263 -8.42 -13.45 -18.45
C ALA A 263 -9.48 -14.47 -18.01
N LEU A 264 -10.74 -14.04 -17.88
CA LEU A 264 -11.86 -14.93 -17.54
C LEU A 264 -12.09 -16.01 -18.60
N ARG A 265 -11.99 -15.67 -19.89
CA ARG A 265 -12.14 -16.64 -20.99
C ARG A 265 -11.01 -17.66 -21.00
N LEU A 266 -9.78 -17.22 -20.83
CA LEU A 266 -8.60 -18.09 -20.83
C LEU A 266 -8.65 -19.12 -19.69
N PHE A 267 -9.24 -18.78 -18.56
CA PHE A 267 -9.42 -19.70 -17.44
C PHE A 267 -10.29 -20.93 -17.81
N PHE A 268 -11.25 -20.75 -18.73
CA PHE A 268 -12.19 -21.81 -19.12
C PHE A 268 -11.90 -22.41 -20.49
N ILE A 269 -10.83 -21.99 -21.16
CA ILE A 269 -10.48 -22.55 -22.47
C ILE A 269 -10.00 -23.98 -22.32
N LYS A 270 -10.50 -24.87 -23.18
CA LYS A 270 -10.00 -26.24 -23.26
C LYS A 270 -9.18 -26.41 -24.54
N PRO A 271 -8.08 -27.16 -24.50
CA PRO A 271 -7.34 -27.50 -25.71
C PRO A 271 -8.28 -28.13 -26.76
N GLY A 272 -8.26 -27.56 -27.96
CA GLY A 272 -9.12 -28.02 -29.06
C GLY A 272 -10.48 -27.28 -29.16
N ASP A 273 -10.87 -26.45 -28.23
CA ASP A 273 -12.04 -25.59 -28.37
C ASP A 273 -11.83 -24.58 -29.52
N PRO A 274 -12.84 -24.35 -30.40
CA PRO A 274 -12.72 -23.33 -31.42
C PRO A 274 -12.64 -21.96 -30.78
N ILE A 275 -11.57 -21.22 -31.08
CA ILE A 275 -11.40 -19.83 -30.63
C ILE A 275 -12.36 -18.97 -31.46
N LYS A 276 -13.49 -18.62 -30.88
CA LYS A 276 -14.39 -17.58 -31.44
C LYS A 276 -13.89 -16.22 -30.98
N LEU A 277 -13.34 -15.48 -31.91
CA LEU A 277 -12.94 -14.08 -31.74
C LEU A 277 -14.15 -13.17 -31.56
#